data_ad8003f3bfb0a98c60c5467e29f3ba30
#
_entry.id   ad8003f3bfb0a98c60c5467e29f3ba30
#
_cell.length_a   1.000
_cell.length_b   1.000
_cell.length_c   1.000
_cell.angle_alpha   90.00
_cell.angle_beta   90.00
_cell.angle_gamma   90.00
#
_symmetry.space_group_name_H-M   'P 1'
#
loop_
_entity.id
_entity.type
_entity.pdbx_description
1 polymer ?
#
loop_
_entity_poly.entity_id
_entity_poly.type
_entity_poly.pdbx_seq_one_letter_code
_entity_poly.pdbx_strand_id
1 'polypeptide(L)'
;MSHFSRRKFLKSAVATGAMVLSAQLAFAEAPKLAVKAKYKVGFAQTESNNPWRLAQTASMKAEAEKLGWQLVYTDAAGSAAKQVADVNSMIAQGVDAIFLSPREEKPLIPAVMAAKKAGIPVFLIDRNVDQTLAKAGEDYVTFIGSDFTLEGKQAGEWLVKTTGGKAVIIELEGSTGSSPANDRKKGFDDVIAQNPGMKIVASQTGDFNRDKGRQVAESLLQAHPEATVIYAHNDEMAIGAISAIEAAGKVPGKDILIVSIDGEKDGLQAIIDGKLGASVECNPKFGPAAYAAAIAYAKGEKIPAKVVNTDRFFDASNAAKMITDSY
;
A
#
# COMPACT_ATOMS: atom_id res chain seq x y z
N MET A 1 40.24 -93.77 -12.01
CA MET A 1 39.37 -93.53 -13.18
C MET A 1 38.28 -92.60 -12.68
N SER A 2 38.43 -91.33 -12.83
CA SER A 2 37.61 -90.28 -12.17
C SER A 2 37.00 -89.35 -13.20
N HIS A 3 35.71 -89.24 -13.20
CA HIS A 3 34.98 -88.28 -14.00
C HIS A 3 34.83 -86.96 -13.23
N PHE A 4 35.37 -85.87 -13.76
CA PHE A 4 35.15 -84.52 -13.32
C PHE A 4 33.87 -83.94 -13.96
N SER A 5 32.89 -83.58 -13.16
CA SER A 5 31.69 -82.85 -13.57
C SER A 5 31.87 -81.37 -13.35
N ARG A 6 31.80 -80.57 -14.44
CA ARG A 6 31.84 -79.10 -14.42
C ARG A 6 30.45 -78.55 -14.11
N ARG A 7 30.27 -77.95 -12.94
CA ARG A 7 29.08 -77.14 -12.60
C ARG A 7 29.30 -75.74 -13.14
N LYS A 8 28.41 -75.31 -14.02
CA LYS A 8 28.30 -73.92 -14.50
C LYS A 8 27.59 -73.09 -13.43
N PHE A 9 28.24 -72.08 -12.90
CA PHE A 9 27.60 -71.02 -12.08
C PHE A 9 26.92 -69.95 -13.02
N LEU A 10 25.61 -69.89 -13.01
CA LEU A 10 24.85 -68.76 -13.52
C LEU A 10 24.97 -67.65 -12.50
N LYS A 11 25.58 -66.51 -12.88
CA LYS A 11 25.51 -65.25 -12.14
C LYS A 11 24.27 -64.49 -12.60
N SER A 12 23.22 -64.50 -11.77
CA SER A 12 22.09 -63.61 -11.93
C SER A 12 22.45 -62.18 -11.45
N ALA A 13 22.60 -61.25 -12.35
CA ALA A 13 22.74 -59.82 -12.02
C ALA A 13 21.34 -59.25 -11.75
N VAL A 14 21.05 -58.95 -10.48
CA VAL A 14 19.87 -58.19 -10.07
C VAL A 14 20.21 -56.69 -10.29
N ALA A 15 19.66 -56.11 -11.33
CA ALA A 15 19.73 -54.68 -11.55
C ALA A 15 18.66 -53.99 -10.68
N THR A 16 19.09 -53.50 -9.52
CA THR A 16 18.23 -52.62 -8.68
C THR A 16 18.18 -51.24 -9.30
N GLY A 17 17.14 -50.97 -10.09
CA GLY A 17 16.83 -49.64 -10.58
C GLY A 17 16.39 -48.75 -9.42
N ALA A 18 17.26 -47.88 -8.94
CA ALA A 18 16.89 -46.82 -8.02
C ALA A 18 16.07 -45.79 -8.79
N MET A 19 14.74 -45.82 -8.63
CA MET A 19 13.85 -44.76 -9.04
C MET A 19 14.12 -43.56 -8.12
N VAL A 20 14.91 -42.59 -8.59
CA VAL A 20 15.03 -41.27 -7.96
C VAL A 20 13.72 -40.55 -8.23
N LEU A 21 12.77 -40.60 -7.28
CA LEU A 21 11.66 -39.67 -7.23
C LEU A 21 12.26 -38.29 -6.94
N SER A 22 12.47 -37.50 -7.98
CA SER A 22 12.66 -36.07 -7.84
C SER A 22 11.33 -35.49 -7.37
N ALA A 23 11.18 -35.32 -6.05
CA ALA A 23 10.14 -34.45 -5.49
C ALA A 23 10.44 -33.02 -6.00
N GLN A 24 9.82 -32.63 -7.10
CA GLN A 24 9.70 -31.21 -7.43
C GLN A 24 8.94 -30.60 -6.26
N LEU A 25 9.63 -29.79 -5.46
CA LEU A 25 9.00 -28.84 -4.56
C LEU A 25 8.16 -27.93 -5.46
N ALA A 26 6.89 -28.25 -5.63
CA ALA A 26 5.92 -27.33 -6.22
C ALA A 26 5.86 -26.15 -5.25
N PHE A 27 6.51 -25.06 -5.59
CA PHE A 27 6.25 -23.79 -4.92
C PHE A 27 4.75 -23.56 -5.03
N ALA A 28 4.10 -23.31 -3.89
CA ALA A 28 2.66 -23.06 -3.86
C ALA A 28 2.41 -21.75 -4.61
N GLU A 29 1.88 -21.84 -5.82
CA GLU A 29 1.48 -20.67 -6.61
C GLU A 29 0.19 -20.07 -6.04
N ALA A 30 0.00 -18.77 -6.24
CA ALA A 30 -1.26 -18.10 -5.94
C ALA A 30 -2.42 -18.77 -6.72
N PRO A 31 -3.65 -18.83 -6.14
CA PRO A 31 -4.77 -19.49 -6.77
C PRO A 31 -5.06 -18.96 -8.18
N LYS A 32 -5.32 -19.85 -9.13
CA LYS A 32 -5.60 -19.50 -10.53
C LYS A 32 -6.95 -18.81 -10.67
N LEU A 33 -7.05 -17.87 -11.59
CA LEU A 33 -8.30 -17.26 -12.02
C LEU A 33 -8.73 -17.87 -13.35
N ALA A 34 -9.89 -18.50 -13.40
CA ALA A 34 -10.41 -19.06 -14.65
C ALA A 34 -10.83 -17.96 -15.62
N VAL A 35 -10.59 -18.16 -16.93
CA VAL A 35 -11.04 -17.21 -17.97
C VAL A 35 -12.57 -17.19 -18.03
N LYS A 36 -13.17 -16.02 -17.88
CA LYS A 36 -14.61 -15.78 -17.98
C LYS A 36 -14.89 -14.50 -18.77
N ALA A 37 -16.08 -14.39 -19.36
CA ALA A 37 -16.52 -13.16 -19.99
C ALA A 37 -16.83 -12.07 -18.95
N LYS A 38 -17.36 -12.45 -17.78
CA LYS A 38 -17.68 -11.57 -16.66
C LYS A 38 -17.34 -12.27 -15.36
N TYR A 39 -16.90 -11.50 -14.38
CA TYR A 39 -16.53 -12.00 -13.06
C TYR A 39 -17.43 -11.41 -11.97
N LYS A 40 -17.56 -12.14 -10.88
CA LYS A 40 -18.03 -11.64 -9.59
C LYS A 40 -16.80 -11.43 -8.71
N VAL A 41 -16.45 -10.18 -8.41
CA VAL A 41 -15.25 -9.87 -7.65
C VAL A 41 -15.57 -9.17 -6.33
N GLY A 42 -14.75 -9.39 -5.32
CA GLY A 42 -14.80 -8.67 -4.06
C GLY A 42 -13.89 -7.45 -4.09
N PHE A 43 -14.32 -6.34 -3.46
CA PHE A 43 -13.42 -5.25 -3.07
C PHE A 43 -13.62 -4.96 -1.59
N ALA A 44 -12.62 -5.35 -0.77
CA ALA A 44 -12.59 -5.15 0.67
C ALA A 44 -11.81 -3.88 0.99
N GLN A 45 -12.54 -2.77 1.21
CA GLN A 45 -11.99 -1.46 1.54
C GLN A 45 -11.70 -1.35 3.04
N THR A 46 -10.70 -0.53 3.42
CA THR A 46 -10.36 -0.27 4.81
C THR A 46 -11.38 0.62 5.51
N GLU A 47 -11.77 1.72 4.83
CA GLU A 47 -12.60 2.80 5.35
C GLU A 47 -13.07 3.71 4.21
N SER A 48 -14.05 4.59 4.47
CA SER A 48 -14.60 5.56 3.51
C SER A 48 -14.71 6.95 4.15
N ASN A 49 -13.72 7.35 4.95
CA ASN A 49 -13.77 8.52 5.82
C ASN A 49 -12.99 9.73 5.29
N ASN A 50 -12.41 9.65 4.10
CA ASN A 50 -11.63 10.72 3.50
C ASN A 50 -11.75 10.73 1.96
N PRO A 51 -11.41 11.86 1.27
CA PRO A 51 -11.52 12.01 -0.17
C PRO A 51 -10.71 10.96 -0.94
N TRP A 52 -9.51 10.62 -0.48
CA TRP A 52 -8.64 9.62 -1.12
C TRP A 52 -9.33 8.24 -1.22
N ARG A 53 -9.90 7.77 -0.10
CA ARG A 53 -10.63 6.48 -0.04
C ARG A 53 -11.89 6.48 -0.89
N LEU A 54 -12.61 7.61 -0.93
CA LEU A 54 -13.78 7.77 -1.80
C LEU A 54 -13.40 7.70 -3.28
N ALA A 55 -12.30 8.38 -3.68
CA ALA A 55 -11.80 8.35 -5.05
C ALA A 55 -11.32 6.94 -5.46
N GLN A 56 -10.61 6.23 -4.57
CA GLN A 56 -10.22 4.83 -4.80
C GLN A 56 -11.45 3.94 -5.02
N THR A 57 -12.43 4.05 -4.13
CA THR A 57 -13.67 3.26 -4.22
C THR A 57 -14.45 3.57 -5.50
N ALA A 58 -14.55 4.85 -5.87
CA ALA A 58 -15.19 5.28 -7.11
C ALA A 58 -14.49 4.69 -8.34
N SER A 59 -13.15 4.71 -8.37
CA SER A 59 -12.36 4.12 -9.46
C SER A 59 -12.59 2.62 -9.61
N MET A 60 -12.60 1.87 -8.50
CA MET A 60 -12.86 0.43 -8.52
C MET A 60 -14.29 0.09 -8.99
N LYS A 61 -15.28 0.86 -8.54
CA LYS A 61 -16.69 0.70 -8.95
C LYS A 61 -16.89 1.01 -10.44
N ALA A 62 -16.33 2.12 -10.90
CA ALA A 62 -16.44 2.55 -12.30
C ALA A 62 -15.85 1.52 -13.27
N GLU A 63 -14.69 0.93 -12.94
CA GLU A 63 -14.09 -0.07 -13.82
C GLU A 63 -14.88 -1.40 -13.81
N ALA A 64 -15.43 -1.81 -12.66
CA ALA A 64 -16.35 -2.95 -12.61
C ALA A 64 -17.59 -2.75 -13.48
N GLU A 65 -18.21 -1.58 -13.41
CA GLU A 65 -19.37 -1.21 -14.24
C GLU A 65 -19.03 -1.22 -15.73
N LYS A 66 -17.94 -0.57 -16.11
CA LYS A 66 -17.44 -0.52 -17.49
C LYS A 66 -17.22 -1.91 -18.10
N LEU A 67 -16.71 -2.86 -17.30
CA LEU A 67 -16.48 -4.25 -17.71
C LEU A 67 -17.74 -5.12 -17.59
N GLY A 68 -18.82 -4.62 -16.98
CA GLY A 68 -20.04 -5.36 -16.68
C GLY A 68 -19.82 -6.49 -15.67
N TRP A 69 -18.85 -6.34 -14.76
CA TRP A 69 -18.56 -7.29 -13.68
C TRP A 69 -19.43 -7.01 -12.45
N GLN A 70 -19.79 -8.06 -11.72
CA GLN A 70 -20.46 -7.90 -10.44
C GLN A 70 -19.44 -7.58 -9.36
N LEU A 71 -19.59 -6.45 -8.67
CA LEU A 71 -18.73 -6.05 -7.56
C LEU A 71 -19.43 -6.26 -6.23
N VAL A 72 -18.82 -7.06 -5.34
CA VAL A 72 -19.18 -7.19 -3.92
C VAL A 72 -18.26 -6.23 -3.14
N TYR A 73 -18.79 -5.09 -2.74
CA TYR A 73 -18.07 -4.07 -2.01
C TYR A 73 -18.33 -4.16 -0.52
N THR A 74 -17.29 -4.03 0.31
CA THR A 74 -17.40 -3.86 1.76
C THR A 74 -16.49 -2.73 2.24
N ASP A 75 -16.89 -2.13 3.35
CA ASP A 75 -16.14 -1.10 4.06
C ASP A 75 -15.90 -1.56 5.49
N ALA A 76 -14.65 -1.71 5.87
CA ALA A 76 -14.29 -2.20 7.20
C ALA A 76 -14.39 -1.12 8.29
N ALA A 77 -14.69 0.13 7.94
CA ALA A 77 -14.79 1.27 8.85
C ALA A 77 -13.58 1.38 9.82
N GLY A 78 -12.38 1.13 9.30
CA GLY A 78 -11.12 1.19 10.05
C GLY A 78 -10.84 -0.03 10.95
N SER A 79 -11.66 -1.09 10.91
CA SER A 79 -11.48 -2.28 11.73
C SER A 79 -10.85 -3.43 10.95
N ALA A 80 -9.62 -3.84 11.30
CA ALA A 80 -8.97 -5.01 10.71
C ALA A 80 -9.78 -6.30 10.94
N ALA A 81 -10.37 -6.48 12.14
CA ALA A 81 -11.18 -7.64 12.45
C ALA A 81 -12.45 -7.71 11.57
N LYS A 82 -13.12 -6.56 11.36
CA LYS A 82 -14.25 -6.48 10.43
C LYS A 82 -13.80 -6.80 9.00
N GLN A 83 -12.65 -6.30 8.56
CA GLN A 83 -12.14 -6.56 7.21
C GLN A 83 -11.85 -8.04 6.98
N VAL A 84 -11.31 -8.76 7.99
CA VAL A 84 -11.17 -10.23 7.93
C VAL A 84 -12.53 -10.91 7.77
N ALA A 85 -13.56 -10.47 8.54
CA ALA A 85 -14.92 -11.00 8.41
C ALA A 85 -15.54 -10.69 7.04
N ASP A 86 -15.29 -9.49 6.50
CA ASP A 86 -15.74 -9.07 5.16
C ASP A 86 -15.14 -9.97 4.07
N VAL A 87 -13.83 -10.25 4.13
CA VAL A 87 -13.17 -11.19 3.19
C VAL A 87 -13.75 -12.60 3.31
N ASN A 88 -13.99 -13.11 4.53
CA ASN A 88 -14.62 -14.41 4.72
C ASN A 88 -16.04 -14.45 4.15
N SER A 89 -16.79 -13.36 4.26
CA SER A 89 -18.11 -13.23 3.61
C SER A 89 -18.02 -13.26 2.09
N MET A 90 -17.03 -12.61 1.49
CA MET A 90 -16.79 -12.68 0.03
C MET A 90 -16.45 -14.10 -0.41
N ILE A 91 -15.62 -14.81 0.36
CA ILE A 91 -15.31 -16.24 0.11
C ILE A 91 -16.59 -17.07 0.12
N ALA A 92 -17.42 -16.92 1.15
CA ALA A 92 -18.69 -17.64 1.26
C ALA A 92 -19.68 -17.31 0.14
N GLN A 93 -19.63 -16.09 -0.41
CA GLN A 93 -20.43 -15.68 -1.56
C GLN A 93 -19.90 -16.20 -2.90
N GLY A 94 -18.74 -16.88 -2.92
CA GLY A 94 -18.15 -17.46 -4.11
C GLY A 94 -17.73 -16.40 -5.14
N VAL A 95 -17.00 -15.36 -4.69
CA VAL A 95 -16.38 -14.41 -5.63
C VAL A 95 -15.24 -15.09 -6.39
N ASP A 96 -14.98 -14.65 -7.62
CA ASP A 96 -13.93 -15.20 -8.47
C ASP A 96 -12.51 -14.70 -8.10
N ALA A 97 -12.44 -13.48 -7.59
CA ALA A 97 -11.21 -12.83 -7.13
C ALA A 97 -11.53 -11.78 -6.06
N ILE A 98 -10.55 -11.43 -5.25
CA ILE A 98 -10.68 -10.39 -4.23
C ILE A 98 -9.62 -9.32 -4.46
N PHE A 99 -10.04 -8.05 -4.57
CA PHE A 99 -9.23 -6.88 -4.41
C PHE A 99 -9.26 -6.47 -2.93
N LEU A 100 -8.10 -6.43 -2.28
CA LEU A 100 -7.99 -6.15 -0.86
C LEU A 100 -7.08 -4.95 -0.64
N SER A 101 -7.59 -3.92 0.04
CA SER A 101 -6.77 -2.83 0.58
C SER A 101 -6.60 -3.08 2.08
N PRO A 102 -5.51 -3.74 2.55
CA PRO A 102 -5.42 -4.18 3.94
C PRO A 102 -5.38 -3.01 4.92
N ARG A 103 -6.16 -3.06 6.00
CA ARG A 103 -6.11 -2.03 7.04
C ARG A 103 -4.73 -1.96 7.71
N GLU A 104 -4.17 -3.13 8.00
CA GLU A 104 -2.88 -3.32 8.65
C GLU A 104 -2.17 -4.54 8.04
N GLU A 105 -0.84 -4.55 8.07
CA GLU A 105 -0.04 -5.57 7.40
C GLU A 105 -0.24 -6.99 7.99
N LYS A 106 -0.09 -7.14 9.32
CA LYS A 106 -0.14 -8.45 10.00
C LYS A 106 -1.54 -8.97 10.25
N PRO A 107 -2.50 -8.16 10.75
CA PRO A 107 -3.86 -8.62 11.06
C PRO A 107 -4.62 -9.16 9.84
N LEU A 108 -4.25 -8.79 8.62
CA LEU A 108 -4.92 -9.24 7.39
C LEU A 108 -4.31 -10.51 6.78
N ILE A 109 -3.21 -11.04 7.29
CA ILE A 109 -2.64 -12.33 6.85
C ILE A 109 -3.67 -13.47 6.90
N PRO A 110 -4.48 -13.65 7.97
CA PRO A 110 -5.49 -14.71 8.00
C PRO A 110 -6.51 -14.61 6.87
N ALA A 111 -6.90 -13.40 6.46
CA ALA A 111 -7.83 -13.18 5.35
C ALA A 111 -7.23 -13.61 4.00
N VAL A 112 -5.97 -13.25 3.73
CA VAL A 112 -5.24 -13.67 2.53
C VAL A 112 -5.13 -15.19 2.47
N MET A 113 -4.73 -15.83 3.60
CA MET A 113 -4.60 -17.28 3.67
C MET A 113 -5.93 -18.03 3.56
N ALA A 114 -7.02 -17.45 4.08
CA ALA A 114 -8.37 -18.02 3.92
C ALA A 114 -8.81 -17.98 2.46
N ALA A 115 -8.59 -16.88 1.74
CA ALA A 115 -8.88 -16.77 0.30
C ALA A 115 -8.04 -17.77 -0.51
N LYS A 116 -6.72 -17.86 -0.24
CA LYS A 116 -5.83 -18.85 -0.85
C LYS A 116 -6.33 -20.29 -0.64
N LYS A 117 -6.69 -20.65 0.58
CA LYS A 117 -7.24 -21.96 0.91
C LYS A 117 -8.56 -22.26 0.18
N ALA A 118 -9.36 -21.24 -0.06
CA ALA A 118 -10.61 -21.34 -0.83
C ALA A 118 -10.38 -21.37 -2.36
N GLY A 119 -9.14 -21.23 -2.82
CA GLY A 119 -8.80 -21.19 -4.25
C GLY A 119 -9.15 -19.86 -4.91
N ILE A 120 -9.29 -18.78 -4.16
CA ILE A 120 -9.66 -17.44 -4.65
C ILE A 120 -8.42 -16.56 -4.67
N PRO A 121 -7.98 -16.06 -5.85
CA PRO A 121 -6.83 -15.16 -5.93
C PRO A 121 -7.11 -13.80 -5.32
N VAL A 122 -6.12 -13.27 -4.58
CA VAL A 122 -6.15 -11.95 -3.96
C VAL A 122 -5.19 -11.02 -4.70
N PHE A 123 -5.65 -9.82 -5.02
CA PHE A 123 -4.85 -8.71 -5.53
C PHE A 123 -4.82 -7.64 -4.44
N LEU A 124 -3.64 -7.32 -3.94
CA LEU A 124 -3.50 -6.26 -2.94
C LEU A 124 -3.50 -4.91 -3.64
N ILE A 125 -4.30 -3.97 -3.12
CA ILE A 125 -4.49 -2.64 -3.70
C ILE A 125 -4.08 -1.60 -2.67
N ASP A 126 -3.24 -0.64 -3.04
CA ASP A 126 -2.78 0.45 -2.20
C ASP A 126 -1.93 -0.02 -0.99
N ARG A 127 -2.48 -0.82 -0.11
CA ARG A 127 -1.79 -1.31 1.09
C ARG A 127 -1.29 -2.74 0.90
N ASN A 128 -0.15 -3.04 1.49
CA ASN A 128 0.44 -4.38 1.49
C ASN A 128 0.14 -5.12 2.80
N VAL A 129 0.38 -6.42 2.78
CA VAL A 129 0.47 -7.25 3.99
C VAL A 129 1.95 -7.46 4.34
N ASP A 130 2.24 -8.01 5.52
CA ASP A 130 3.60 -8.36 5.92
C ASP A 130 4.18 -9.42 4.95
N GLN A 131 5.13 -8.99 4.13
CA GLN A 131 5.73 -9.80 3.06
C GLN A 131 6.67 -10.91 3.58
N THR A 132 6.96 -10.92 4.89
CA THR A 132 7.65 -12.04 5.53
C THR A 132 6.70 -13.20 5.86
N LEU A 133 5.39 -12.91 5.95
CA LEU A 133 4.32 -13.86 6.30
C LEU A 133 3.46 -14.27 5.11
N ALA A 134 3.35 -13.43 4.08
CA ALA A 134 2.66 -13.76 2.83
C ALA A 134 3.38 -13.12 1.63
N LYS A 135 3.51 -13.86 0.53
CA LYS A 135 4.34 -13.49 -0.61
C LYS A 135 3.54 -13.37 -1.90
N ALA A 136 3.89 -12.36 -2.71
CA ALA A 136 3.35 -12.20 -4.05
C ALA A 136 3.73 -13.41 -4.94
N GLY A 137 2.78 -13.85 -5.77
CA GLY A 137 2.93 -15.03 -6.62
C GLY A 137 2.72 -16.37 -5.90
N GLU A 138 2.74 -16.39 -4.55
CA GLU A 138 2.55 -17.60 -3.75
C GLU A 138 1.24 -17.55 -2.95
N ASP A 139 1.01 -16.47 -2.19
CA ASP A 139 -0.12 -16.33 -1.26
C ASP A 139 -1.16 -15.34 -1.78
N TYR A 140 -0.73 -14.36 -2.52
CA TYR A 140 -1.53 -13.43 -3.30
C TYR A 140 -0.87 -13.19 -4.66
N VAL A 141 -1.62 -12.64 -5.62
CA VAL A 141 -1.14 -12.50 -7.02
C VAL A 141 -0.08 -11.40 -7.12
N THR A 142 -0.43 -10.19 -6.71
CA THR A 142 0.42 -9.01 -6.84
C THR A 142 -0.02 -7.91 -5.88
N PHE A 143 0.86 -6.95 -5.64
CA PHE A 143 0.54 -5.65 -5.05
C PHE A 143 0.43 -4.60 -6.16
N ILE A 144 -0.61 -3.76 -6.10
CA ILE A 144 -0.84 -2.63 -7.03
C ILE A 144 -0.97 -1.36 -6.19
N GLY A 145 -0.04 -0.43 -6.33
CA GLY A 145 0.01 0.77 -5.50
C GLY A 145 1.18 1.67 -5.82
N SER A 146 1.40 2.66 -4.97
CA SER A 146 2.52 3.58 -5.05
C SER A 146 3.79 3.02 -4.39
N ASP A 147 4.93 3.64 -4.64
CA ASP A 147 6.17 3.40 -3.89
C ASP A 147 6.23 4.35 -2.69
N PHE A 148 5.66 3.91 -1.57
CA PHE A 148 5.54 4.74 -0.37
C PHE A 148 6.90 5.14 0.23
N THR A 149 7.93 4.29 0.09
CA THR A 149 9.29 4.65 0.50
C THR A 149 9.83 5.79 -0.36
N LEU A 150 9.56 5.76 -1.67
CA LEU A 150 9.94 6.84 -2.59
C LEU A 150 9.15 8.13 -2.28
N GLU A 151 7.85 8.05 -1.97
CA GLU A 151 7.05 9.21 -1.57
C GLU A 151 7.65 9.91 -0.33
N GLY A 152 7.92 9.16 0.74
CA GLY A 152 8.55 9.71 1.95
C GLY A 152 9.93 10.30 1.66
N LYS A 153 10.74 9.62 0.84
CA LYS A 153 12.04 10.11 0.39
C LYS A 153 11.93 11.44 -0.37
N GLN A 154 11.01 11.55 -1.32
CA GLN A 154 10.81 12.78 -2.10
C GLN A 154 10.36 13.96 -1.21
N ALA A 155 9.48 13.72 -0.23
CA ALA A 155 9.11 14.72 0.76
C ALA A 155 10.32 15.21 1.57
N GLY A 156 11.17 14.28 2.03
CA GLY A 156 12.41 14.59 2.75
C GLY A 156 13.42 15.35 1.90
N GLU A 157 13.67 14.92 0.66
CA GLU A 157 14.60 15.57 -0.25
C GLU A 157 14.17 17.01 -0.60
N TRP A 158 12.87 17.21 -0.83
CA TRP A 158 12.31 18.55 -1.03
C TRP A 158 12.53 19.42 0.21
N LEU A 159 12.29 18.87 1.40
CA LEU A 159 12.48 19.59 2.66
C LEU A 159 13.95 20.00 2.87
N VAL A 160 14.90 19.08 2.65
CA VAL A 160 16.34 19.37 2.72
C VAL A 160 16.72 20.54 1.82
N LYS A 161 16.26 20.50 0.56
CA LYS A 161 16.51 21.57 -0.42
C LYS A 161 15.91 22.90 0.01
N THR A 162 14.68 22.89 0.51
CA THR A 162 13.93 24.12 0.85
C THR A 162 14.46 24.79 2.11
N THR A 163 14.91 23.98 3.11
CA THR A 163 15.39 24.51 4.40
C THR A 163 16.91 24.67 4.47
N GLY A 164 17.64 24.28 3.41
CA GLY A 164 19.10 24.24 3.44
C GLY A 164 19.65 23.24 4.46
N GLY A 165 18.90 22.16 4.72
CA GLY A 165 19.29 21.08 5.64
C GLY A 165 19.20 21.46 7.12
N LYS A 166 18.35 22.40 7.48
CA LYS A 166 18.13 22.82 8.89
C LYS A 166 16.64 22.89 9.20
N ALA A 167 16.17 22.02 10.11
CA ALA A 167 14.76 21.99 10.52
C ALA A 167 14.57 21.28 11.86
N VAL A 168 13.57 21.74 12.62
CA VAL A 168 12.99 21.03 13.76
C VAL A 168 11.63 20.53 13.33
N ILE A 169 11.46 19.22 13.25
CA ILE A 169 10.38 18.57 12.53
C ILE A 169 9.43 17.87 13.49
N ILE A 170 8.13 18.13 13.35
CA ILE A 170 7.05 17.30 13.88
C ILE A 170 6.56 16.41 12.73
N GLU A 171 6.41 15.11 12.98
CA GLU A 171 5.88 14.13 12.05
C GLU A 171 4.49 13.66 12.46
N LEU A 172 3.53 13.78 11.55
CA LEU A 172 2.17 13.26 11.68
C LEU A 172 2.08 11.95 10.88
N GLU A 173 2.15 10.82 11.59
CA GLU A 173 2.13 9.51 10.97
C GLU A 173 0.73 9.09 10.53
N GLY A 174 0.65 8.24 9.54
CA GLY A 174 -0.59 7.58 9.10
C GLY A 174 -1.08 6.52 10.08
N SER A 175 -1.98 5.66 9.61
CA SER A 175 -2.55 4.58 10.42
C SER A 175 -1.48 3.59 10.86
N THR A 176 -1.35 3.41 12.16
CA THR A 176 -0.36 2.49 12.76
C THR A 176 -0.50 1.08 12.20
N GLY A 177 0.61 0.48 11.79
CA GLY A 177 0.67 -0.88 11.24
C GLY A 177 0.25 -1.01 9.78
N SER A 178 -0.08 0.08 9.09
CA SER A 178 -0.30 0.08 7.64
C SER A 178 1.01 0.26 6.87
N SER A 179 1.14 -0.40 5.73
CA SER A 179 2.37 -0.29 4.90
C SER A 179 2.67 1.13 4.45
N PRO A 180 1.71 1.99 4.00
CA PRO A 180 2.05 3.36 3.63
C PRO A 180 2.59 4.19 4.81
N ALA A 181 2.07 4.01 6.04
CA ALA A 181 2.60 4.72 7.19
C ALA A 181 4.05 4.29 7.50
N ASN A 182 4.31 2.97 7.51
CA ASN A 182 5.63 2.42 7.79
C ASN A 182 6.66 2.84 6.73
N ASP A 183 6.32 2.74 5.46
CA ASP A 183 7.23 2.98 4.34
C ASP A 183 7.47 4.48 4.10
N ARG A 184 6.45 5.35 4.23
CA ARG A 184 6.58 6.81 4.16
C ARG A 184 7.49 7.33 5.27
N LYS A 185 7.27 6.81 6.51
CA LYS A 185 8.15 7.13 7.63
C LYS A 185 9.59 6.73 7.32
N LYS A 186 9.81 5.48 6.92
CA LYS A 186 11.15 4.99 6.58
C LYS A 186 11.83 5.84 5.51
N GLY A 187 11.14 6.14 4.42
CA GLY A 187 11.70 6.93 3.31
C GLY A 187 12.10 8.34 3.75
N PHE A 188 11.28 8.99 4.56
CA PHE A 188 11.54 10.32 5.10
C PHE A 188 12.69 10.30 6.12
N ASP A 189 12.61 9.42 7.13
CA ASP A 189 13.60 9.30 8.20
C ASP A 189 15.01 9.01 7.66
N ASP A 190 15.11 8.14 6.64
CA ASP A 190 16.39 7.81 5.98
C ASP A 190 17.05 9.07 5.35
N VAL A 191 16.25 10.00 4.82
CA VAL A 191 16.75 11.28 4.29
C VAL A 191 17.16 12.22 5.43
N ILE A 192 16.32 12.37 6.46
CA ILE A 192 16.59 13.26 7.58
C ILE A 192 17.83 12.83 8.35
N ALA A 193 18.03 11.52 8.54
CA ALA A 193 19.20 10.97 9.23
C ALA A 193 20.55 11.33 8.57
N GLN A 194 20.55 11.62 7.26
CA GLN A 194 21.73 12.04 6.51
C GLN A 194 22.02 13.56 6.62
N ASN A 195 21.12 14.31 7.26
CA ASN A 195 21.18 15.77 7.37
C ASN A 195 21.26 16.21 8.84
N PRO A 196 22.46 16.31 9.45
CA PRO A 196 22.62 16.52 10.90
C PRO A 196 22.06 17.84 11.44
N GLY A 197 21.74 18.80 10.55
CA GLY A 197 21.03 20.05 10.92
C GLY A 197 19.52 19.90 11.03
N MET A 198 18.98 18.70 10.70
CA MET A 198 17.55 18.39 10.76
C MET A 198 17.26 17.40 11.88
N LYS A 199 16.16 17.61 12.59
CA LYS A 199 15.79 16.76 13.72
C LYS A 199 14.28 16.55 13.79
N ILE A 200 13.84 15.30 13.82
CA ILE A 200 12.46 14.93 14.19
C ILE A 200 12.40 14.93 15.71
N VAL A 201 11.63 15.87 16.28
CA VAL A 201 11.50 16.04 17.74
C VAL A 201 10.29 15.30 18.30
N ALA A 202 9.29 15.05 17.46
CA ALA A 202 8.09 14.30 17.81
C ALA A 202 7.52 13.60 16.56
N SER A 203 6.97 12.41 16.78
CA SER A 203 6.27 11.63 15.77
C SER A 203 5.06 10.96 16.41
N GLN A 204 3.85 11.21 15.86
CA GLN A 204 2.61 10.66 16.41
C GLN A 204 1.57 10.42 15.30
N THR A 205 0.80 9.34 15.46
CA THR A 205 -0.24 9.00 14.47
C THR A 205 -1.43 9.95 14.50
N GLY A 206 -1.75 10.53 13.35
CA GLY A 206 -3.01 11.21 13.04
C GLY A 206 -3.97 10.33 12.21
N ASP A 207 -3.60 9.06 11.97
CA ASP A 207 -4.45 8.01 11.39
C ASP A 207 -5.01 8.35 9.99
N PHE A 208 -4.27 9.14 9.19
CA PHE A 208 -4.71 9.68 7.91
C PHE A 208 -6.00 10.50 7.98
N ASN A 209 -6.35 11.03 9.14
CA ASN A 209 -7.61 11.72 9.42
C ASN A 209 -7.37 13.22 9.72
N ARG A 210 -8.15 14.10 9.09
CA ARG A 210 -8.03 15.56 9.22
C ARG A 210 -8.17 16.06 10.65
N ASP A 211 -9.26 15.65 11.34
CA ASP A 211 -9.52 16.10 12.70
C ASP A 211 -8.52 15.57 13.72
N LYS A 212 -8.12 14.30 13.57
CA LYS A 212 -7.11 13.70 14.44
C LYS A 212 -5.74 14.30 14.17
N GLY A 213 -5.38 14.56 12.89
CA GLY A 213 -4.18 15.27 12.50
C GLY A 213 -4.13 16.67 13.13
N ARG A 214 -5.25 17.42 13.12
CA ARG A 214 -5.35 18.70 13.79
C ARG A 214 -5.10 18.61 15.30
N GLN A 215 -5.79 17.69 15.99
CA GLN A 215 -5.64 17.50 17.44
C GLN A 215 -4.21 17.13 17.85
N VAL A 216 -3.58 16.23 17.09
CA VAL A 216 -2.20 15.81 17.32
C VAL A 216 -1.25 16.98 17.04
N ALA A 217 -1.44 17.73 15.96
CA ALA A 217 -0.62 18.90 15.64
C ALA A 217 -0.74 19.98 16.72
N GLU A 218 -1.95 20.29 17.21
CA GLU A 218 -2.17 21.23 18.32
C GLU A 218 -1.35 20.83 19.58
N SER A 219 -1.44 19.57 19.97
CA SER A 219 -0.73 19.03 21.13
C SER A 219 0.79 19.09 20.95
N LEU A 220 1.28 18.68 19.77
CA LEU A 220 2.73 18.62 19.51
C LEU A 220 3.33 20.02 19.32
N LEU A 221 2.61 20.99 18.75
CA LEU A 221 3.05 22.38 18.64
C LEU A 221 3.16 23.06 20.02
N GLN A 222 2.30 22.72 20.98
CA GLN A 222 2.40 23.19 22.34
C GLN A 222 3.61 22.60 23.07
N ALA A 223 3.88 21.30 22.85
CA ALA A 223 5.02 20.60 23.47
C ALA A 223 6.37 20.97 22.84
N HIS A 224 6.38 21.36 21.56
CA HIS A 224 7.55 21.67 20.74
C HIS A 224 7.41 23.02 20.06
N PRO A 225 7.40 24.14 20.82
CA PRO A 225 7.24 25.49 20.25
C PRO A 225 8.40 25.89 19.32
N GLU A 226 9.54 25.20 19.39
CA GLU A 226 10.69 25.36 18.52
C GLU A 226 10.53 24.71 17.15
N ALA A 227 9.44 23.96 16.91
CA ALA A 227 9.22 23.29 15.63
C ALA A 227 9.07 24.32 14.48
N THR A 228 9.77 24.05 13.39
CA THR A 228 9.76 24.88 12.16
C THR A 228 9.12 24.17 10.99
N VAL A 229 8.88 22.87 11.10
CA VAL A 229 8.35 22.02 10.02
C VAL A 229 7.34 21.02 10.58
N ILE A 230 6.27 20.77 9.79
CA ILE A 230 5.43 19.58 9.95
C ILE A 230 5.54 18.73 8.68
N TYR A 231 5.94 17.46 8.83
CA TYR A 231 5.77 16.42 7.82
C TYR A 231 4.50 15.64 8.14
N ALA A 232 3.55 15.62 7.23
CA ALA A 232 2.31 14.86 7.36
C ALA A 232 2.28 13.74 6.30
N HIS A 233 1.99 12.50 6.75
CA HIS A 233 1.95 11.35 5.84
C HIS A 233 0.80 11.42 4.82
N ASN A 234 -0.14 12.38 4.95
CA ASN A 234 -1.11 12.68 3.91
C ASN A 234 -1.63 14.12 3.99
N ASP A 235 -2.32 14.54 2.91
CA ASP A 235 -2.88 15.89 2.78
C ASP A 235 -3.98 16.19 3.82
N GLU A 236 -4.81 15.20 4.16
CA GLU A 236 -5.85 15.39 5.18
C GLU A 236 -5.26 15.82 6.53
N MET A 237 -4.20 15.15 7.00
CA MET A 237 -3.52 15.55 8.24
C MET A 237 -2.79 16.89 8.07
N ALA A 238 -2.25 17.19 6.88
CA ALA A 238 -1.62 18.49 6.60
C ALA A 238 -2.64 19.63 6.67
N ILE A 239 -3.84 19.48 6.11
CA ILE A 239 -4.93 20.45 6.23
C ILE A 239 -5.36 20.62 7.70
N GLY A 240 -5.43 19.53 8.46
CA GLY A 240 -5.64 19.58 9.91
C GLY A 240 -4.55 20.38 10.63
N ALA A 241 -3.28 20.15 10.27
CA ALA A 241 -2.13 20.86 10.84
C ALA A 241 -2.12 22.36 10.49
N ILE A 242 -2.54 22.74 9.28
CA ILE A 242 -2.74 24.17 8.91
C ILE A 242 -3.66 24.84 9.92
N SER A 243 -4.82 24.24 10.21
CA SER A 243 -5.77 24.78 11.19
C SER A 243 -5.18 24.88 12.60
N ALA A 244 -4.36 23.91 13.00
CA ALA A 244 -3.67 23.92 14.30
C ALA A 244 -2.62 25.06 14.40
N ILE A 245 -1.87 25.29 13.33
CA ILE A 245 -0.88 26.36 13.23
C ILE A 245 -1.56 27.73 13.33
N GLU A 246 -2.66 27.94 12.60
CA GLU A 246 -3.46 29.17 12.64
C GLU A 246 -4.05 29.42 14.02
N ALA A 247 -4.57 28.38 14.68
CA ALA A 247 -5.09 28.47 16.05
C ALA A 247 -3.99 28.82 17.08
N ALA A 248 -2.74 28.44 16.82
CA ALA A 248 -1.58 28.81 17.64
C ALA A 248 -1.08 30.25 17.35
N GLY A 249 -1.76 31.01 16.48
CA GLY A 249 -1.38 32.39 16.10
C GLY A 249 -0.16 32.46 15.18
N LYS A 250 0.24 31.33 14.58
CA LYS A 250 1.33 31.24 13.59
C LYS A 250 0.81 31.19 12.17
N VAL A 251 1.66 31.49 11.21
CA VAL A 251 1.32 31.51 9.78
C VAL A 251 1.84 30.23 9.11
N PRO A 252 0.95 29.31 8.65
CA PRO A 252 1.36 28.14 7.92
C PRO A 252 2.07 28.52 6.61
N GLY A 253 3.09 27.76 6.24
CA GLY A 253 3.95 28.03 5.09
C GLY A 253 5.00 29.12 5.30
N LYS A 254 4.91 29.90 6.39
CA LYS A 254 5.86 30.96 6.74
C LYS A 254 6.56 30.70 8.07
N ASP A 255 5.81 30.62 9.17
CA ASP A 255 6.38 30.35 10.50
C ASP A 255 6.63 28.86 10.70
N ILE A 256 5.79 28.02 10.09
CA ILE A 256 5.92 26.57 10.07
C ILE A 256 5.69 26.08 8.64
N LEU A 257 6.71 25.50 8.03
CA LEU A 257 6.62 24.86 6.72
C LEU A 257 5.92 23.51 6.84
N ILE A 258 5.13 23.15 5.82
CA ILE A 258 4.44 21.86 5.80
C ILE A 258 4.78 21.14 4.49
N VAL A 259 5.03 19.84 4.57
CA VAL A 259 5.11 18.94 3.41
C VAL A 259 4.24 17.72 3.67
N SER A 260 3.56 17.24 2.62
CA SER A 260 2.61 16.13 2.72
C SER A 260 2.66 15.20 1.51
N ILE A 261 1.74 14.25 1.50
CA ILE A 261 1.57 13.25 0.45
C ILE A 261 0.08 13.12 0.18
N ASP A 262 -0.32 12.81 -1.01
CA ASP A 262 -1.53 12.37 -1.69
C ASP A 262 -1.82 13.17 -2.96
N GLY A 263 -1.60 14.49 -2.98
CA GLY A 263 -1.96 15.34 -4.13
C GLY A 263 -3.47 15.55 -4.25
N GLU A 264 -4.19 15.60 -3.12
CA GLU A 264 -5.61 15.90 -3.06
C GLU A 264 -5.90 17.35 -3.50
N LYS A 265 -7.13 17.59 -3.95
CA LYS A 265 -7.55 18.91 -4.40
C LYS A 265 -7.39 20.00 -3.33
N ASP A 266 -7.77 19.70 -2.09
CA ASP A 266 -7.60 20.61 -0.95
C ASP A 266 -6.10 20.84 -0.63
N GLY A 267 -5.25 19.80 -0.78
CA GLY A 267 -3.81 19.89 -0.63
C GLY A 267 -3.19 20.82 -1.69
N LEU A 268 -3.56 20.63 -2.97
CA LEU A 268 -3.08 21.50 -4.04
C LEU A 268 -3.58 22.94 -3.86
N GLN A 269 -4.81 23.15 -3.39
CA GLN A 269 -5.31 24.48 -3.06
C GLN A 269 -4.50 25.13 -1.94
N ALA A 270 -4.15 24.36 -0.90
CA ALA A 270 -3.31 24.85 0.18
C ALA A 270 -1.89 25.22 -0.29
N ILE A 271 -1.35 24.53 -1.31
CA ILE A 271 -0.09 24.93 -1.97
C ILE A 271 -0.26 26.26 -2.71
N ILE A 272 -1.35 26.42 -3.46
CA ILE A 272 -1.65 27.65 -4.19
C ILE A 272 -1.80 28.84 -3.24
N ASP A 273 -2.44 28.62 -2.09
CA ASP A 273 -2.63 29.62 -1.03
C ASP A 273 -1.34 29.91 -0.22
N GLY A 274 -0.25 29.19 -0.48
CA GLY A 274 1.04 29.32 0.21
C GLY A 274 1.05 28.78 1.64
N LYS A 275 0.06 27.96 2.02
CA LYS A 275 -0.07 27.37 3.36
C LYS A 275 0.60 25.98 3.46
N LEU A 276 0.66 25.24 2.36
CA LEU A 276 1.36 23.96 2.20
C LEU A 276 2.52 24.17 1.22
N GLY A 277 3.69 23.65 1.52
CA GLY A 277 4.87 23.83 0.68
C GLY A 277 4.91 22.87 -0.51
N ALA A 278 4.63 21.59 -0.28
CA ALA A 278 4.58 20.58 -1.32
C ALA A 278 3.72 19.38 -0.90
N SER A 279 3.22 18.64 -1.90
CA SER A 279 2.59 17.33 -1.74
C SER A 279 3.12 16.34 -2.79
N VAL A 280 3.52 15.16 -2.38
CA VAL A 280 3.88 14.05 -3.28
C VAL A 280 2.59 13.33 -3.66
N GLU A 281 2.36 13.06 -4.94
CA GLU A 281 1.15 12.32 -5.34
C GLU A 281 1.16 10.89 -4.79
N CYS A 282 0.00 10.42 -4.32
CA CYS A 282 -0.36 9.02 -4.18
C CYS A 282 -1.70 8.84 -4.90
N ASN A 283 -1.67 8.35 -6.13
CA ASN A 283 -2.85 8.35 -6.99
C ASN A 283 -3.85 7.23 -6.61
N PRO A 284 -5.10 7.53 -6.22
CA PRO A 284 -6.08 6.53 -5.78
C PRO A 284 -6.78 5.78 -6.92
N LYS A 285 -6.59 6.16 -8.18
CA LYS A 285 -7.37 5.65 -9.33
C LYS A 285 -6.88 4.28 -9.80
N PHE A 286 -6.92 3.27 -8.91
CA PHE A 286 -6.40 1.92 -9.18
C PHE A 286 -7.29 1.02 -10.04
N GLY A 287 -8.58 1.34 -10.23
CA GLY A 287 -9.53 0.48 -10.96
C GLY A 287 -8.96 -0.07 -12.27
N PRO A 288 -8.53 0.76 -13.23
CA PRO A 288 -8.03 0.27 -14.51
C PRO A 288 -6.86 -0.72 -14.38
N ALA A 289 -5.87 -0.42 -13.53
CA ALA A 289 -4.70 -1.28 -13.34
C ALA A 289 -5.06 -2.60 -12.63
N ALA A 290 -5.92 -2.55 -11.61
CA ALA A 290 -6.33 -3.71 -10.84
C ALA A 290 -7.11 -4.72 -11.70
N TYR A 291 -8.09 -4.25 -12.46
CA TYR A 291 -8.89 -5.11 -13.31
C TYR A 291 -8.09 -5.61 -14.52
N ALA A 292 -7.21 -4.80 -15.11
CA ALA A 292 -6.30 -5.24 -16.15
C ALA A 292 -5.37 -6.36 -15.67
N ALA A 293 -4.81 -6.24 -14.46
CA ALA A 293 -3.99 -7.28 -13.85
C ALA A 293 -4.79 -8.59 -13.64
N ALA A 294 -6.04 -8.51 -13.17
CA ALA A 294 -6.89 -9.69 -13.02
C ALA A 294 -7.21 -10.37 -14.36
N ILE A 295 -7.49 -9.60 -15.41
CA ILE A 295 -7.73 -10.12 -16.77
C ILE A 295 -6.47 -10.80 -17.33
N ALA A 296 -5.31 -10.18 -17.20
CA ALA A 296 -4.03 -10.72 -17.64
C ALA A 296 -3.70 -12.02 -16.89
N TYR A 297 -3.90 -12.02 -15.57
CA TYR A 297 -3.69 -13.20 -14.73
C TYR A 297 -4.60 -14.36 -15.12
N ALA A 298 -5.88 -14.10 -15.40
CA ALA A 298 -6.82 -15.13 -15.87
C ALA A 298 -6.38 -15.75 -17.21
N LYS A 299 -5.73 -14.99 -18.08
CA LYS A 299 -5.17 -15.49 -19.35
C LYS A 299 -3.86 -16.27 -19.18
N GLY A 300 -3.34 -16.38 -17.96
CA GLY A 300 -2.08 -17.04 -17.67
C GLY A 300 -0.85 -16.18 -17.96
N GLU A 301 -1.02 -14.86 -18.11
CA GLU A 301 0.09 -13.94 -18.26
C GLU A 301 0.84 -13.80 -16.92
N LYS A 302 2.16 -13.65 -16.98
CA LYS A 302 2.97 -13.45 -15.79
C LYS A 302 2.77 -12.04 -15.24
N ILE A 303 2.26 -11.93 -14.02
CA ILE A 303 2.08 -10.65 -13.34
C ILE A 303 3.31 -10.38 -12.47
N PRO A 304 3.91 -9.18 -12.52
CA PRO A 304 5.01 -8.83 -11.61
C PRO A 304 4.53 -8.79 -10.16
N ALA A 305 5.44 -9.03 -9.21
CA ALA A 305 5.13 -9.01 -7.78
C ALA A 305 4.58 -7.65 -7.31
N LYS A 306 4.97 -6.57 -8.00
CA LYS A 306 4.48 -5.20 -7.78
C LYS A 306 4.14 -4.54 -9.12
N VAL A 307 2.99 -3.89 -9.18
CA VAL A 307 2.56 -2.96 -10.23
C VAL A 307 2.55 -1.58 -9.59
N VAL A 308 3.58 -0.78 -9.87
CA VAL A 308 3.79 0.50 -9.19
C VAL A 308 3.28 1.65 -10.06
N ASN A 309 2.50 2.55 -9.46
CA ASN A 309 2.08 3.79 -10.09
C ASN A 309 3.29 4.73 -10.29
N THR A 310 3.21 5.58 -11.32
CA THR A 310 4.10 6.72 -11.45
C THR A 310 3.40 7.92 -10.83
N ASP A 311 3.85 8.30 -9.63
CA ASP A 311 3.29 9.42 -8.89
C ASP A 311 4.02 10.71 -9.23
N ARG A 312 3.29 11.84 -9.23
CA ARG A 312 3.79 13.18 -9.53
C ARG A 312 4.25 13.88 -8.25
N PHE A 313 4.91 14.99 -8.41
CA PHE A 313 5.30 15.87 -7.31
C PHE A 313 4.68 17.27 -7.52
N PHE A 314 4.06 17.81 -6.48
CA PHE A 314 3.38 19.10 -6.54
C PHE A 314 4.01 20.11 -5.56
N ASP A 315 4.31 21.28 -6.07
CA ASP A 315 4.73 22.46 -5.32
C ASP A 315 4.16 23.73 -5.95
N ALA A 316 4.57 24.91 -5.47
CA ALA A 316 4.11 26.20 -5.98
C ALA A 316 4.34 26.39 -7.48
N SER A 317 5.25 25.67 -8.11
CA SER A 317 5.57 25.81 -9.53
C SER A 317 4.53 25.18 -10.46
N ASN A 318 3.77 24.20 -9.97
CA ASN A 318 2.87 23.40 -10.81
C ASN A 318 1.46 23.18 -10.24
N ALA A 319 1.22 23.35 -8.94
CA ALA A 319 -0.06 23.03 -8.29
C ALA A 319 -1.26 23.70 -8.99
N ALA A 320 -1.16 24.98 -9.35
CA ALA A 320 -2.25 25.70 -10.03
C ALA A 320 -2.63 25.12 -11.40
N LYS A 321 -1.70 24.45 -12.08
CA LYS A 321 -1.97 23.80 -13.38
C LYS A 321 -2.54 22.40 -13.19
N MET A 322 -2.22 21.75 -12.09
CA MET A 322 -2.52 20.32 -11.84
C MET A 322 -3.79 20.10 -11.00
N ILE A 323 -4.29 21.14 -10.32
CA ILE A 323 -5.45 21.02 -9.42
C ILE A 323 -6.73 20.52 -10.10
N THR A 324 -6.89 20.73 -11.40
CA THR A 324 -8.05 20.25 -12.17
C THR A 324 -8.03 18.72 -12.36
N ASP A 325 -6.87 18.08 -12.30
CA ASP A 325 -6.67 16.65 -12.49
C ASP A 325 -6.69 15.88 -11.16
N SER A 326 -6.68 16.59 -10.04
CA SER A 326 -6.76 16.00 -8.69
C SER A 326 -8.19 15.54 -8.36
N TYR A 327 -8.37 14.88 -7.26
CA TYR A 327 -9.65 14.27 -6.80
C TYR A 327 -10.14 14.94 -5.53
#